data_5ebfc92f6b1879243b9e8e01d861af9a
#
_entry.id   5ebfc92f6b1879243b9e8e01d861af9a
#
_cell.length_a   1.000
_cell.length_b   1.000
_cell.length_c   1.000
_cell.angle_alpha   90.00
_cell.angle_beta   90.00
_cell.angle_gamma   90.00
#
_symmetry.space_group_name_H-M   'P 1'
#
loop_
_entity.id
_entity.type
_entity.pdbx_description
1 polymer ?
#
loop_
_entity_poly.entity_id
_entity_poly.type
_entity_poly.pdbx_seq_one_letter_code
_entity_poly.pdbx_strand_id
1 'polypeptide(L)'
;HRPMPELLSLILEALHHHAAGAPQADDITIVLIRRRAEASAATTVQRYFKRSFDSLDAVFRFIEDFLRAKSIDPGLREPVDFIVEELFTNMVKYNPDNAHDIALALGCPPDKLSVRLIDFDVDPFDVTRAPAVDIDKPLQDRPIGGLGLHIVRQLADTLRYEFADRRSPIRF
;
A
#
# COMPACT_ATOMS: atom_id res chain seq x y z
N HIS A 1 -13.93 -3.12 -9.45
CA HIS A 1 -14.87 -3.64 -8.43
C HIS A 1 -16.17 -2.84 -8.51
N ARG A 2 -17.22 -3.40 -9.16
CA ARG A 2 -18.48 -2.69 -9.41
C ARG A 2 -19.37 -2.68 -8.16
N PRO A 3 -20.08 -1.59 -7.87
CA PRO A 3 -21.10 -1.53 -6.82
C PRO A 3 -22.23 -2.54 -7.07
N MET A 4 -22.86 -3.05 -6.02
CA MET A 4 -23.96 -4.04 -6.13
C MET A 4 -25.15 -3.52 -6.95
N PRO A 5 -25.59 -2.24 -6.82
CA PRO A 5 -26.67 -1.71 -7.65
C PRO A 5 -26.34 -1.71 -9.15
N GLU A 6 -25.10 -1.37 -9.50
CA GLU A 6 -24.65 -1.39 -10.91
C GLU A 6 -24.62 -2.82 -11.48
N LEU A 7 -24.19 -3.80 -10.68
CA LEU A 7 -24.21 -5.19 -11.09
C LEU A 7 -25.64 -5.70 -11.31
N LEU A 8 -26.57 -5.31 -10.43
CA LEU A 8 -27.99 -5.65 -10.60
C LEU A 8 -28.56 -5.08 -11.89
N SER A 9 -28.29 -3.79 -12.18
CA SER A 9 -28.73 -3.14 -13.42
C SER A 9 -28.21 -3.86 -14.66
N LEU A 10 -26.93 -4.23 -14.69
CA LEU A 10 -26.33 -4.98 -15.80
C LEU A 10 -26.96 -6.36 -16.01
N ILE A 11 -27.28 -7.07 -14.91
CA ILE A 11 -27.96 -8.37 -15.00
C ILE A 11 -29.38 -8.20 -15.57
N LEU A 12 -30.12 -7.20 -15.11
CA LEU A 12 -31.47 -6.92 -15.59
C LEU A 12 -31.45 -6.51 -17.07
N GLU A 13 -30.52 -5.66 -17.51
CA GLU A 13 -30.32 -5.29 -18.90
C GLU A 13 -30.00 -6.52 -19.78
N ALA A 14 -29.10 -7.39 -19.32
CA ALA A 14 -28.76 -8.62 -20.03
C ALA A 14 -29.96 -9.56 -20.16
N LEU A 15 -30.78 -9.69 -19.13
CA LEU A 15 -32.02 -10.49 -19.17
C LEU A 15 -33.04 -9.91 -20.13
N HIS A 16 -33.27 -8.60 -20.10
CA HIS A 16 -34.19 -7.94 -21.06
C HIS A 16 -33.71 -8.07 -22.52
N HIS A 17 -32.41 -7.95 -22.74
CA HIS A 17 -31.82 -8.13 -24.06
C HIS A 17 -31.96 -9.60 -24.54
N HIS A 18 -31.77 -10.58 -23.66
CA HIS A 18 -31.92 -11.98 -23.99
C HIS A 18 -33.37 -12.37 -24.25
N ALA A 19 -34.32 -11.76 -23.55
CA ALA A 19 -35.76 -11.97 -23.77
C ALA A 19 -36.24 -11.42 -25.11
N ALA A 20 -35.43 -10.58 -25.81
CA ALA A 20 -35.70 -10.08 -27.17
C ALA A 20 -37.14 -9.56 -27.37
N GLY A 21 -37.75 -8.94 -26.34
CA GLY A 21 -39.13 -8.41 -26.37
C GLY A 21 -40.23 -9.46 -26.16
N ALA A 22 -39.89 -10.69 -25.83
CA ALA A 22 -40.88 -11.67 -25.40
C ALA A 22 -41.59 -11.21 -24.10
N PRO A 23 -42.93 -11.37 -23.98
CA PRO A 23 -43.62 -11.06 -22.73
C PRO A 23 -43.06 -11.93 -21.60
N GLN A 24 -42.86 -11.32 -20.44
CA GLN A 24 -42.40 -12.02 -19.25
C GLN A 24 -43.47 -13.07 -18.86
N ALA A 25 -43.07 -14.34 -18.85
CA ALA A 25 -43.97 -15.47 -18.60
C ALA A 25 -44.13 -15.82 -17.13
N ASP A 26 -43.16 -15.35 -16.27
CA ASP A 26 -43.12 -15.66 -14.82
C ASP A 26 -42.37 -14.57 -14.08
N ASP A 27 -42.47 -14.55 -12.76
CA ASP A 27 -41.76 -13.61 -11.88
C ASP A 27 -40.25 -13.90 -11.86
N ILE A 28 -39.44 -12.82 -11.88
CA ILE A 28 -37.98 -12.93 -11.81
C ILE A 28 -37.54 -12.54 -10.42
N THR A 29 -36.98 -13.49 -9.67
CA THR A 29 -36.34 -13.23 -8.39
C THR A 29 -34.82 -13.30 -8.55
N ILE A 30 -34.12 -12.19 -8.25
CA ILE A 30 -32.64 -12.12 -8.30
C ILE A 30 -32.12 -11.87 -6.90
N VAL A 31 -31.30 -12.80 -6.39
CA VAL A 31 -30.59 -12.65 -5.11
C VAL A 31 -29.12 -12.45 -5.39
N LEU A 32 -28.62 -11.25 -5.15
CA LEU A 32 -27.19 -10.93 -5.23
C LEU A 32 -26.56 -11.03 -3.85
N ILE A 33 -25.74 -12.06 -3.64
CA ILE A 33 -24.99 -12.23 -2.41
C ILE A 33 -23.55 -11.79 -2.66
N ARG A 34 -23.16 -10.68 -2.07
CA ARG A 34 -21.75 -10.32 -1.98
C ARG A 34 -21.21 -10.85 -0.65
N ARG A 35 -20.32 -11.83 -0.71
CA ARG A 35 -19.45 -12.09 0.43
C ARG A 35 -18.61 -10.81 0.65
N ARG A 36 -19.05 -9.97 1.58
CA ARG A 36 -18.10 -9.05 2.21
C ARG A 36 -17.12 -10.01 2.87
N ALA A 37 -15.91 -10.12 2.32
CA ALA A 37 -14.82 -10.53 3.18
C ALA A 37 -14.96 -9.53 4.34
N GLU A 38 -15.55 -9.97 5.48
CA GLU A 38 -15.23 -9.30 6.71
C GLU A 38 -13.72 -9.21 6.61
N ALA A 39 -13.20 -7.97 6.64
CA ALA A 39 -11.82 -7.80 6.97
C ALA A 39 -11.72 -8.57 8.29
N SER A 40 -11.38 -9.86 8.18
CA SER A 40 -10.81 -10.64 9.26
C SER A 40 -9.80 -9.67 9.77
N ALA A 41 -10.04 -9.10 10.97
CA ALA A 41 -9.35 -7.92 11.44
C ALA A 41 -7.90 -8.19 11.13
N ALA A 42 -7.44 -7.66 9.99
CA ALA A 42 -6.15 -8.03 9.43
C ALA A 42 -5.23 -7.66 10.55
N THR A 43 -4.69 -8.66 11.27
CA THR A 43 -3.97 -8.44 12.51
C THR A 43 -2.81 -7.54 12.11
N THR A 44 -3.04 -6.23 12.21
CA THR A 44 -2.02 -5.24 11.92
C THR A 44 -1.17 -5.17 13.18
N VAL A 45 0.09 -5.49 13.03
CA VAL A 45 1.10 -5.34 14.08
C VAL A 45 1.84 -4.06 13.81
N GLN A 46 1.96 -3.19 14.82
CA GLN A 46 2.67 -1.92 14.71
C GLN A 46 3.77 -1.85 15.75
N ARG A 47 4.92 -1.30 15.36
CA ARG A 47 6.06 -1.01 16.22
C ARG A 47 6.62 0.37 15.93
N TYR A 48 7.18 1.00 16.94
CA TYR A 48 7.87 2.29 16.84
C TYR A 48 9.37 2.07 16.87
N PHE A 49 10.08 2.80 16.02
CA PHE A 49 11.54 2.73 15.89
C PHE A 49 12.13 4.12 16.04
N LYS A 50 13.25 4.22 16.72
CA LYS A 50 14.01 5.46 16.84
C LYS A 50 14.32 6.02 15.45
N ARG A 51 14.24 7.34 15.32
CA ARG A 51 14.61 8.05 14.09
C ARG A 51 16.15 8.05 13.94
N SER A 52 16.70 6.90 13.61
CA SER A 52 18.14 6.67 13.44
C SER A 52 18.39 5.57 12.43
N PHE A 53 19.45 5.69 11.64
CA PHE A 53 19.89 4.62 10.75
C PHE A 53 20.23 3.33 11.51
N ASP A 54 20.66 3.42 12.75
CA ASP A 54 20.94 2.25 13.61
C ASP A 54 19.70 1.41 13.91
N SER A 55 18.50 1.96 13.64
CA SER A 55 17.23 1.22 13.83
C SER A 55 16.94 0.22 12.70
N LEU A 56 17.64 0.29 11.57
CA LEU A 56 17.35 -0.54 10.39
C LEU A 56 17.44 -2.04 10.70
N ASP A 57 18.42 -2.49 11.46
CA ASP A 57 18.52 -3.90 11.85
C ASP A 57 17.29 -4.38 12.63
N ALA A 58 16.73 -3.53 13.49
CA ALA A 58 15.53 -3.85 14.25
C ALA A 58 14.27 -3.80 13.37
N VAL A 59 14.23 -2.90 12.40
CA VAL A 59 13.17 -2.79 11.38
C VAL A 59 13.13 -4.07 10.54
N PHE A 60 14.25 -4.51 9.98
CA PHE A 60 14.34 -5.71 9.15
C PHE A 60 13.99 -6.99 9.92
N ARG A 61 14.44 -7.09 11.18
CA ARG A 61 14.03 -8.21 12.05
C ARG A 61 12.52 -8.23 12.30
N PHE A 62 11.91 -7.08 12.48
CA PHE A 62 10.46 -6.98 12.67
C PHE A 62 9.69 -7.44 11.43
N ILE A 63 10.16 -7.06 10.23
CA ILE A 63 9.59 -7.50 8.95
C ILE A 63 9.74 -9.02 8.81
N GLU A 64 10.95 -9.56 9.00
CA GLU A 64 11.23 -10.99 8.90
C GLU A 64 10.35 -11.82 9.84
N ASP A 65 10.25 -11.42 11.11
CA ASP A 65 9.44 -12.10 12.11
C ASP A 65 7.95 -12.12 11.71
N PHE A 66 7.46 -11.01 11.17
CA PHE A 66 6.09 -10.92 10.69
C PHE A 66 5.84 -11.83 9.48
N LEU A 67 6.69 -11.77 8.46
CA LEU A 67 6.57 -12.60 7.26
C LEU A 67 6.58 -14.09 7.61
N ARG A 68 7.50 -14.49 8.48
CA ARG A 68 7.60 -15.87 8.99
C ARG A 68 6.37 -16.29 9.79
N ALA A 69 5.90 -15.46 10.72
CA ALA A 69 4.74 -15.74 11.57
C ALA A 69 3.44 -15.86 10.77
N LYS A 70 3.35 -15.19 9.61
CA LYS A 70 2.18 -15.22 8.72
C LYS A 70 2.34 -16.19 7.56
N SER A 71 3.46 -16.93 7.48
CA SER A 71 3.77 -17.85 6.37
C SER A 71 3.66 -17.17 5.00
N ILE A 72 4.10 -15.91 4.91
CA ILE A 72 4.12 -15.12 3.68
C ILE A 72 5.31 -15.58 2.84
N ASP A 73 5.17 -15.52 1.51
CA ASP A 73 6.22 -15.90 0.56
C ASP A 73 7.56 -15.21 0.90
N PRO A 74 8.62 -15.97 1.17
CA PRO A 74 9.95 -15.42 1.45
C PRO A 74 10.49 -14.51 0.33
N GLY A 75 10.05 -14.70 -0.91
CA GLY A 75 10.44 -13.88 -2.05
C GLY A 75 10.00 -12.42 -1.94
N LEU A 76 9.03 -12.11 -1.06
CA LEU A 76 8.60 -10.73 -0.81
C LEU A 76 9.53 -9.98 0.15
N ARG A 77 10.46 -10.67 0.82
CA ARG A 77 11.33 -10.04 1.81
C ARG A 77 12.22 -8.96 1.20
N GLU A 78 12.99 -9.29 0.18
CA GLU A 78 13.93 -8.34 -0.43
C GLU A 78 13.24 -7.08 -0.98
N PRO A 79 12.13 -7.18 -1.75
CA PRO A 79 11.39 -5.99 -2.17
C PRO A 79 10.87 -5.15 -1.01
N VAL A 80 10.32 -5.78 0.04
CA VAL A 80 9.79 -5.07 1.21
C VAL A 80 10.90 -4.39 2.00
N ASP A 81 12.02 -5.09 2.26
CA ASP A 81 13.17 -4.54 2.96
C ASP A 81 13.70 -3.32 2.21
N PHE A 82 13.86 -3.39 0.89
CA PHE A 82 14.29 -2.26 0.05
C PHE A 82 13.35 -1.06 0.16
N ILE A 83 12.03 -1.28 -0.01
CA ILE A 83 11.05 -0.19 0.05
C ILE A 83 11.06 0.47 1.43
N VAL A 84 11.08 -0.34 2.50
CA VAL A 84 11.10 0.18 3.87
C VAL A 84 12.40 0.91 4.17
N GLU A 85 13.55 0.38 3.75
CA GLU A 85 14.85 1.04 3.91
C GLU A 85 14.84 2.42 3.26
N GLU A 86 14.46 2.52 2.00
CA GLU A 86 14.44 3.79 1.26
C GLU A 86 13.50 4.81 1.91
N LEU A 87 12.30 4.41 2.28
CA LEU A 87 11.34 5.31 2.90
C LEU A 87 11.76 5.71 4.33
N PHE A 88 12.23 4.76 5.13
CA PHE A 88 12.67 5.00 6.50
C PHE A 88 13.90 5.90 6.55
N THR A 89 14.90 5.63 5.73
CA THR A 89 16.12 6.45 5.65
C THR A 89 15.82 7.86 5.17
N ASN A 90 14.87 8.03 4.25
CA ASN A 90 14.41 9.34 3.83
C ASN A 90 13.73 10.10 5.00
N MET A 91 12.89 9.45 5.80
CA MET A 91 12.28 10.07 6.99
C MET A 91 13.35 10.50 8.01
N VAL A 92 14.40 9.69 8.22
CA VAL A 92 15.52 10.05 9.09
C VAL A 92 16.32 11.22 8.52
N LYS A 93 16.67 11.16 7.24
CA LYS A 93 17.54 12.11 6.56
C LYS A 93 16.94 13.52 6.46
N TYR A 94 15.63 13.59 6.15
CA TYR A 94 14.98 14.86 5.87
C TYR A 94 14.35 15.54 7.09
N ASN A 95 14.25 14.82 8.22
CA ASN A 95 13.76 15.36 9.49
C ASN A 95 14.67 14.95 10.66
N PRO A 96 15.96 15.30 10.65
CA PRO A 96 16.93 14.81 11.63
C PRO A 96 16.65 15.29 13.05
N ASP A 97 16.10 16.48 13.20
CA ASP A 97 15.84 17.12 14.51
C ASP A 97 14.46 16.75 15.09
N ASN A 98 13.70 15.92 14.40
CA ASN A 98 12.38 15.50 14.85
C ASN A 98 12.51 14.43 15.94
N ALA A 99 11.96 14.73 17.14
CA ALA A 99 12.08 13.87 18.31
C ALA A 99 11.14 12.63 18.29
N HIS A 100 10.22 12.55 17.33
CA HIS A 100 9.25 11.46 17.25
C HIS A 100 9.86 10.23 16.59
N ASP A 101 9.56 9.07 17.17
CA ASP A 101 9.86 7.78 16.56
C ASP A 101 9.03 7.58 15.28
N ILE A 102 9.54 6.77 14.35
CA ILE A 102 8.82 6.37 13.13
C ILE A 102 8.05 5.08 13.43
N ALA A 103 6.76 5.03 13.05
CA ALA A 103 5.98 3.81 13.20
C ALA A 103 5.98 2.98 11.92
N LEU A 104 6.18 1.67 12.06
CA LEU A 104 6.03 0.68 11.01
C LEU A 104 4.88 -0.26 11.38
N ALA A 105 3.88 -0.36 10.52
CA ALA A 105 2.75 -1.26 10.69
C ALA A 105 2.70 -2.28 9.53
N LEU A 106 2.58 -3.55 9.89
CA LEU A 106 2.50 -4.68 8.97
C LEU A 106 1.15 -5.37 9.12
N GLY A 107 0.47 -5.63 8.03
CA GLY A 107 -0.81 -6.31 8.00
C GLY A 107 -0.88 -7.31 6.85
N CYS A 108 -1.69 -8.35 7.01
CA CYS A 108 -1.91 -9.35 5.98
C CYS A 108 -3.43 -9.46 5.72
N PRO A 109 -4.01 -8.49 4.97
CA PRO A 109 -5.37 -8.67 4.45
C PRO A 109 -5.40 -9.86 3.47
N PRO A 110 -6.57 -10.41 3.14
CA PRO A 110 -6.66 -11.55 2.23
C PRO A 110 -5.84 -11.33 0.96
N ASP A 111 -4.92 -12.26 0.68
CA ASP A 111 -4.08 -12.33 -0.52
C ASP A 111 -3.12 -11.13 -0.74
N LYS A 112 -2.81 -10.35 0.31
CA LYS A 112 -1.91 -9.19 0.20
C LYS A 112 -1.08 -9.00 1.46
N LEU A 113 0.13 -8.49 1.28
CA LEU A 113 0.90 -7.85 2.34
C LEU A 113 0.60 -6.35 2.30
N SER A 114 0.36 -5.76 3.46
CA SER A 114 0.19 -4.30 3.59
C SER A 114 1.24 -3.78 4.56
N VAL A 115 2.02 -2.85 4.10
CA VAL A 115 3.05 -2.17 4.88
C VAL A 115 2.71 -0.70 4.98
N ARG A 116 2.83 -0.12 6.17
CA ARG A 116 2.58 1.31 6.39
C ARG A 116 3.66 1.90 7.29
N LEU A 117 4.37 2.87 6.77
CA LEU A 117 5.26 3.75 7.51
C LEU A 117 4.51 5.03 7.88
N ILE A 118 4.67 5.50 9.11
CA ILE A 118 4.04 6.73 9.60
C ILE A 118 5.11 7.62 10.19
N ASP A 119 5.24 8.79 9.62
CA ASP A 119 6.06 9.88 10.15
C ASP A 119 5.17 10.87 10.91
N PHE A 120 5.67 11.39 12.03
CA PHE A 120 4.92 12.26 12.92
C PHE A 120 5.59 13.62 13.02
N ASP A 121 4.78 14.66 13.19
CA ASP A 121 5.18 16.05 13.31
C ASP A 121 6.09 16.52 12.15
N VAL A 122 5.61 16.29 10.93
CA VAL A 122 6.31 16.61 9.68
C VAL A 122 5.50 17.54 8.80
N ASP A 123 6.17 18.16 7.86
CA ASP A 123 5.53 18.85 6.74
C ASP A 123 5.16 17.87 5.62
N PRO A 124 4.16 18.19 4.79
CA PRO A 124 3.72 17.30 3.73
C PRO A 124 4.80 17.10 2.67
N PHE A 125 5.15 15.84 2.39
CA PHE A 125 6.01 15.46 1.28
C PHE A 125 5.45 14.22 0.58
N ASP A 126 4.79 14.44 -0.55
CA ASP A 126 4.12 13.36 -1.29
C ASP A 126 5.13 12.56 -2.12
N VAL A 127 5.54 11.42 -1.60
CA VAL A 127 6.47 10.48 -2.26
C VAL A 127 5.92 9.93 -3.58
N THR A 128 4.59 9.96 -3.78
CA THR A 128 3.97 9.49 -5.01
C THR A 128 4.14 10.49 -6.17
N ARG A 129 4.38 11.76 -5.85
CA ARG A 129 4.55 12.87 -6.79
C ARG A 129 6.00 13.34 -6.95
N ALA A 130 6.95 12.74 -6.24
CA ALA A 130 8.36 13.08 -6.40
C ALA A 130 8.77 12.99 -7.89
N PRO A 131 9.57 13.95 -8.41
CA PRO A 131 9.96 13.96 -9.82
C PRO A 131 10.54 12.61 -10.26
N ALA A 132 10.16 12.17 -11.45
CA ALA A 132 10.77 10.98 -12.04
C ALA A 132 12.25 11.27 -12.33
N VAL A 133 13.11 10.30 -11.97
CA VAL A 133 14.50 10.36 -12.37
C VAL A 133 14.58 10.01 -13.85
N ASP A 134 15.20 10.87 -14.63
CA ASP A 134 15.51 10.60 -16.03
C ASP A 134 16.64 9.56 -16.09
N ILE A 135 16.25 8.29 -16.25
CA ILE A 135 17.18 7.15 -16.28
C ILE A 135 17.99 7.10 -17.59
N ASP A 136 17.61 7.87 -18.62
CA ASP A 136 18.31 7.92 -19.90
C ASP A 136 19.47 8.91 -19.89
N LYS A 137 19.54 9.81 -18.90
CA LYS A 137 20.68 10.72 -18.72
C LYS A 137 21.93 9.98 -18.25
N PRO A 138 23.12 10.40 -18.69
CA PRO A 138 24.40 9.94 -18.13
C PRO A 138 24.42 10.10 -16.59
N LEU A 139 25.08 9.17 -15.89
CA LEU A 139 25.12 9.15 -14.41
C LEU A 139 25.59 10.47 -13.80
N GLN A 140 26.54 11.15 -14.46
CA GLN A 140 27.13 12.43 -14.04
C GLN A 140 26.16 13.61 -14.14
N ASP A 141 25.10 13.49 -14.96
CA ASP A 141 24.10 14.54 -15.19
C ASP A 141 22.80 14.28 -14.43
N ARG A 142 22.74 13.17 -13.65
CA ARG A 142 21.58 12.85 -12.80
C ARG A 142 21.65 13.61 -11.49
N PRO A 143 20.54 14.19 -11.03
CA PRO A 143 20.48 14.77 -9.69
C PRO A 143 20.76 13.67 -8.64
N ILE A 144 21.56 14.02 -7.64
CA ILE A 144 21.83 13.11 -6.51
C ILE A 144 20.52 12.90 -5.76
N GLY A 145 20.01 11.67 -5.72
CA GLY A 145 18.75 11.27 -5.07
C GLY A 145 17.60 11.03 -6.06
N GLY A 146 16.53 10.42 -5.57
CA GLY A 146 15.30 10.13 -6.34
C GLY A 146 15.27 8.77 -7.03
N LEU A 147 16.42 8.10 -7.25
CA LEU A 147 16.46 6.76 -7.84
C LEU A 147 15.77 5.74 -6.94
N GLY A 148 15.94 5.83 -5.62
CA GLY A 148 15.32 4.93 -4.66
C GLY A 148 13.79 5.01 -4.73
N LEU A 149 13.21 6.22 -4.73
CA LEU A 149 11.76 6.39 -4.89
C LEU A 149 11.24 5.92 -6.26
N HIS A 150 12.06 5.99 -7.31
CA HIS A 150 11.72 5.42 -8.61
C HIS A 150 11.58 3.89 -8.51
N ILE A 151 12.54 3.22 -7.87
CA ILE A 151 12.52 1.77 -7.65
C ILE A 151 11.37 1.38 -6.73
N VAL A 152 11.11 2.13 -5.65
CA VAL A 152 9.96 1.93 -4.76
C VAL A 152 8.65 1.86 -5.54
N ARG A 153 8.45 2.78 -6.50
CA ARG A 153 7.25 2.81 -7.35
C ARG A 153 7.14 1.61 -8.30
N GLN A 154 8.25 1.00 -8.67
CA GLN A 154 8.26 -0.19 -9.53
C GLN A 154 8.04 -1.48 -8.73
N LEU A 155 8.53 -1.54 -7.49
CA LEU A 155 8.42 -2.72 -6.63
C LEU A 155 7.06 -2.82 -5.93
N ALA A 156 6.43 -1.69 -5.61
CA ALA A 156 5.15 -1.66 -4.92
C ALA A 156 3.98 -1.80 -5.91
N ASP A 157 3.09 -2.77 -5.71
CA ASP A 157 1.84 -2.89 -6.48
C ASP A 157 0.97 -1.64 -6.33
N THR A 158 0.99 -1.04 -5.15
CA THR A 158 0.30 0.21 -4.86
C THR A 158 1.15 1.05 -3.91
N LEU A 159 1.27 2.34 -4.19
CA LEU A 159 1.89 3.30 -3.29
C LEU A 159 0.91 4.42 -3.02
N ARG A 160 0.58 4.65 -1.75
CA ARG A 160 -0.35 5.69 -1.30
C ARG A 160 0.30 6.56 -0.25
N TYR A 161 0.09 7.84 -0.37
CA TYR A 161 0.50 8.86 0.57
C TYR A 161 -0.74 9.59 1.08
N GLU A 162 -0.79 9.83 2.38
CA GLU A 162 -1.81 10.65 3.03
C GLU A 162 -1.10 11.66 3.94
N PHE A 163 -1.74 12.79 4.19
CA PHE A 163 -1.24 13.78 5.14
C PHE A 163 -2.42 14.37 5.90
N ALA A 164 -2.40 14.25 7.21
CA ALA A 164 -3.38 14.84 8.11
C ALA A 164 -2.76 15.04 9.51
N ASP A 165 -3.11 16.12 10.17
CA ASP A 165 -2.68 16.40 11.54
C ASP A 165 -1.17 16.27 11.77
N ARG A 166 -0.36 16.79 10.83
CA ARG A 166 1.10 16.68 10.79
C ARG A 166 1.62 15.23 10.84
N ARG A 167 0.83 14.29 10.34
CA ARG A 167 1.20 12.88 10.18
C ARG A 167 1.24 12.54 8.69
N SER A 168 2.26 11.80 8.31
CA SER A 168 2.52 11.41 6.94
C SER A 168 2.58 9.88 6.83
N PRO A 169 1.43 9.17 6.76
CA PRO A 169 1.42 7.75 6.47
C PRO A 169 1.69 7.48 4.99
N ILE A 170 2.65 6.59 4.74
CA ILE A 170 2.93 6.01 3.43
C ILE A 170 2.56 4.53 3.50
N ARG A 171 1.72 4.06 2.57
CA ARG A 171 1.25 2.68 2.50
C ARG A 171 1.58 2.06 1.15
N PHE A 172 2.03 0.82 1.17
CA PHE A 172 2.24 -0.01 -0.01
C PHE A 172 1.90 -1.48 0.25
#